data_b7b2f4e0d7dee0fa5ca64f5592706e5f
#
_entry.id   b7b2f4e0d7dee0fa5ca64f5592706e5f
#
_cell.length_a   1.000
_cell.length_b   1.000
_cell.length_c   1.000
_cell.angle_alpha   90.00
_cell.angle_beta   90.00
_cell.angle_gamma   90.00
#
_symmetry.space_group_name_H-M   'P 1'
#
loop_
_entity.id
_entity.type
_entity.pdbx_description
1 polymer ?
#
loop_
_entity_poly.entity_id
_entity_poly.type
_entity_poly.pdbx_seq_one_letter_code
_entity_poly.pdbx_strand_id
1 'polypeptide(L)'
;GQKTAAFEIVDELGRAPDYHCLPVGNAGNITAHWIGYSEYAQHDSACVTGACAFCGGNCQFSGKAVTDKRPVMVGYQAAGAAPFMRGAMVDNPDTVATAIRIGHPQSWEQAWTVNKESGGWFDECTDEEILAAQKLLTSREGIFCEPASATSVAGALRDIKSGKIPEGSTVVCTLTGHGLKDPDTAIRQCDESMLTVEAELDAVKAAILGNMD
;
A
#
# COMPACT_ATOMS: atom_id res chain seq x y z
N GLY A 1 12.32 9.75 6.65
CA GLY A 1 12.72 8.57 5.85
C GLY A 1 11.66 8.16 4.85
N GLN A 2 10.47 7.78 5.28
CA GLN A 2 9.41 7.24 4.38
C GLN A 2 9.01 8.19 3.24
N LYS A 3 9.07 9.50 3.44
CA LYS A 3 8.71 10.47 2.39
C LYS A 3 9.58 10.39 1.14
N THR A 4 10.81 9.87 1.25
CA THR A 4 11.72 9.76 0.11
C THR A 4 11.23 8.75 -0.94
N ALA A 5 10.38 7.80 -0.56
CA ALA A 5 9.76 6.90 -1.52
C ALA A 5 8.86 7.66 -2.53
N ALA A 6 8.23 8.77 -2.12
CA ALA A 6 7.50 9.62 -3.05
C ALA A 6 8.44 10.33 -4.05
N PHE A 7 9.65 10.69 -3.62
CA PHE A 7 10.68 11.24 -4.51
C PHE A 7 11.10 10.23 -5.57
N GLU A 8 11.43 9.01 -5.14
CA GLU A 8 11.82 7.92 -6.03
C GLU A 8 10.73 7.59 -7.06
N ILE A 9 9.45 7.60 -6.64
CA ILE A 9 8.32 7.39 -7.56
C ILE A 9 8.25 8.51 -8.63
N VAL A 10 8.41 9.76 -8.23
CA VAL A 10 8.37 10.89 -9.18
C VAL A 10 9.60 10.87 -10.09
N ASP A 11 10.78 10.56 -9.57
CA ASP A 11 12.01 10.48 -10.33
C ASP A 11 11.94 9.37 -11.39
N GLU A 12 11.40 8.21 -11.04
CA GLU A 12 11.24 7.07 -11.95
C GLU A 12 10.18 7.32 -13.03
N LEU A 13 9.03 7.89 -12.66
CA LEU A 13 7.93 8.16 -13.59
C LEU A 13 8.12 9.46 -14.40
N GLY A 14 9.03 10.33 -14.00
CA GLY A 14 9.18 11.69 -14.54
C GLY A 14 8.03 12.63 -14.16
N ARG A 15 7.08 12.18 -13.35
CA ARG A 15 5.91 12.91 -12.86
C ARG A 15 5.27 12.23 -11.65
N ALA A 16 4.40 12.92 -10.91
CA ALA A 16 3.57 12.24 -9.93
C ALA A 16 2.55 11.30 -10.63
N PRO A 17 2.23 10.13 -10.04
CA PRO A 17 1.16 9.27 -10.53
C PRO A 17 -0.19 9.98 -10.43
N ASP A 18 -1.21 9.44 -11.10
CA ASP A 18 -2.57 9.95 -10.95
C ASP A 18 -3.16 9.50 -9.61
N TYR A 19 -2.90 8.26 -9.21
CA TYR A 19 -3.33 7.67 -7.94
C TYR A 19 -2.17 6.96 -7.26
N HIS A 20 -2.08 7.15 -5.94
CA HIS A 20 -1.16 6.37 -5.11
C HIS A 20 -1.93 5.62 -4.04
N CYS A 21 -1.91 4.30 -4.14
CA CYS A 21 -2.61 3.36 -3.28
C CYS A 21 -1.68 2.79 -2.21
N LEU A 22 -2.07 2.87 -0.94
CA LEU A 22 -1.25 2.44 0.18
C LEU A 22 -2.06 1.60 1.17
N PRO A 23 -1.42 0.59 1.81
CA PRO A 23 -2.02 -0.05 2.97
C PRO A 23 -1.95 0.90 4.17
N VAL A 24 -3.01 0.97 4.96
CA VAL A 24 -3.12 1.92 6.08
C VAL A 24 -3.40 1.20 7.40
N GLY A 25 -2.41 1.24 8.29
CA GLY A 25 -2.53 0.89 9.70
C GLY A 25 -2.40 2.15 10.57
N ASN A 26 -1.19 2.49 11.04
CA ASN A 26 -0.91 3.73 11.78
C ASN A 26 -1.05 5.02 10.96
N ALA A 27 -1.22 4.90 9.65
CA ALA A 27 -1.34 6.00 8.69
C ALA A 27 -0.10 6.91 8.54
N GLY A 28 1.03 6.52 9.13
CA GLY A 28 2.29 7.25 9.00
C GLY A 28 2.85 7.22 7.59
N ASN A 29 2.68 6.11 6.85
CA ASN A 29 3.18 5.97 5.50
C ASN A 29 2.45 6.89 4.51
N ILE A 30 1.12 6.90 4.51
CA ILE A 30 0.33 7.77 3.62
C ILE A 30 0.61 9.25 3.90
N THR A 31 0.75 9.60 5.18
CA THR A 31 1.15 10.94 5.62
C THR A 31 2.53 11.30 5.10
N ALA A 32 3.51 10.41 5.25
CA ALA A 32 4.89 10.66 4.81
C ALA A 32 4.99 10.80 3.28
N HIS A 33 4.31 9.95 2.51
CA HIS A 33 4.28 10.07 1.05
C HIS A 33 3.66 11.39 0.60
N TRP A 34 2.57 11.82 1.25
CA TRP A 34 1.94 13.12 0.95
C TRP A 34 2.89 14.29 1.20
N ILE A 35 3.65 14.25 2.30
CA ILE A 35 4.70 15.24 2.57
C ILE A 35 5.73 15.25 1.42
N GLY A 36 6.21 14.07 1.00
CA GLY A 36 7.17 13.96 -0.09
C GLY A 36 6.65 14.52 -1.40
N TYR A 37 5.45 14.15 -1.82
CA TYR A 37 4.81 14.72 -3.01
C TYR A 37 4.62 16.23 -2.90
N SER A 38 4.25 16.74 -1.73
CA SER A 38 4.07 18.18 -1.50
C SER A 38 5.40 18.93 -1.59
N GLU A 39 6.50 18.34 -1.11
CA GLU A 39 7.83 18.90 -1.25
C GLU A 39 8.29 18.93 -2.72
N TYR A 40 8.03 17.89 -3.50
CA TYR A 40 8.40 17.83 -4.93
C TYR A 40 7.50 18.67 -5.82
N ALA A 41 6.25 18.82 -5.46
CA ALA A 41 5.29 19.66 -6.19
C ALA A 41 5.43 21.15 -5.92
N GLN A 42 6.40 21.58 -5.17
CA GLN A 42 6.69 22.96 -4.73
C GLN A 42 5.96 24.05 -5.50
N HIS A 43 4.68 23.93 -5.57
CA HIS A 43 3.87 24.99 -6.09
C HIS A 43 3.89 26.11 -5.07
N ASP A 44 4.14 27.31 -5.53
CA ASP A 44 3.96 28.52 -4.74
C ASP A 44 2.64 28.53 -3.97
N SER A 45 1.65 27.78 -4.46
CA SER A 45 0.34 27.65 -3.82
C SER A 45 0.27 26.59 -2.71
N ALA A 46 1.00 25.48 -2.76
CA ALA A 46 0.76 24.37 -1.82
C ALA A 46 1.48 24.55 -0.48
N CYS A 47 2.72 25.07 -0.52
CA CYS A 47 3.52 25.28 0.69
C CYS A 47 3.58 26.73 1.11
N VAL A 48 3.59 27.68 0.18
CA VAL A 48 3.75 29.11 0.45
C VAL A 48 2.44 29.77 0.89
N THR A 49 1.29 29.24 0.50
CA THR A 49 -0.03 29.77 0.88
C THR A 49 -0.65 29.16 2.12
N GLY A 50 0.07 28.29 2.82
CA GLY A 50 -0.46 27.57 4.00
C GLY A 50 -1.44 26.45 3.62
N ALA A 51 -1.55 26.09 2.35
CA ALA A 51 -2.38 24.96 1.91
C ALA A 51 -1.80 23.59 2.27
N CYS A 52 -0.53 23.53 2.66
CA CYS A 52 0.07 22.31 3.19
C CYS A 52 -0.04 22.31 4.72
N ALA A 53 -0.88 21.47 5.28
CA ALA A 53 -1.07 21.35 6.72
C ALA A 53 0.20 20.95 7.50
N PHE A 54 1.20 20.41 6.83
CA PHE A 54 2.40 19.87 7.48
C PHE A 54 3.58 20.85 7.56
N CYS A 55 3.65 21.84 6.69
CA CYS A 55 4.75 22.80 6.73
C CYS A 55 4.35 24.17 7.31
N GLY A 56 3.06 24.39 7.58
CA GLY A 56 2.55 25.66 8.12
C GLY A 56 2.94 26.89 7.30
N GLY A 57 3.17 26.74 6.00
CA GLY A 57 3.64 27.82 5.12
C GLY A 57 5.16 28.02 5.11
N ASN A 58 5.93 27.27 5.92
CA ASN A 58 7.40 27.36 6.01
C ASN A 58 8.07 26.17 5.29
N CYS A 59 7.75 25.96 4.01
CA CYS A 59 8.45 24.93 3.25
C CYS A 59 9.93 25.28 3.12
N GLN A 60 10.80 24.38 3.60
CA GLN A 60 12.25 24.56 3.52
C GLN A 60 12.81 24.32 2.10
N PHE A 61 11.99 23.84 1.21
CA PHE A 61 12.32 23.70 -0.19
C PHE A 61 12.15 25.05 -0.89
N SER A 62 13.22 25.73 -1.15
CA SER A 62 13.24 26.96 -1.94
C SER A 62 13.60 26.74 -3.41
N GLY A 63 13.50 25.51 -3.90
CA GLY A 63 13.90 25.11 -5.24
C GLY A 63 12.77 25.16 -6.26
N LYS A 64 13.06 24.76 -7.49
CA LYS A 64 12.09 24.60 -8.57
C LYS A 64 11.28 23.32 -8.34
N ALA A 65 9.96 23.37 -8.55
CA ALA A 65 9.12 22.17 -8.49
C ALA A 65 9.62 21.07 -9.44
N VAL A 66 9.65 19.84 -8.96
CA VAL A 66 10.06 18.65 -9.74
C VAL A 66 8.86 18.05 -10.46
N THR A 67 7.67 18.19 -9.89
CA THR A 67 6.39 17.79 -10.51
C THR A 67 5.39 18.93 -10.43
N ASP A 68 4.47 18.97 -11.37
CA ASP A 68 3.42 20.00 -11.47
C ASP A 68 2.14 19.66 -10.68
N LYS A 69 2.04 18.41 -10.20
CA LYS A 69 0.86 17.93 -9.45
C LYS A 69 1.23 16.95 -8.34
N ARG A 70 0.26 16.71 -7.47
CA ARG A 70 0.29 15.66 -6.45
C ARG A 70 -0.75 14.58 -6.80
N PRO A 71 -0.54 13.31 -6.42
CA PRO A 71 -1.49 12.23 -6.70
C PRO A 71 -2.75 12.34 -5.83
N VAL A 72 -3.81 11.71 -6.27
CA VAL A 72 -4.90 11.30 -5.39
C VAL A 72 -4.40 10.18 -4.50
N MET A 73 -4.45 10.38 -3.17
CA MET A 73 -3.96 9.42 -2.19
C MET A 73 -5.10 8.49 -1.74
N VAL A 74 -4.92 7.19 -1.93
CA VAL A 74 -5.92 6.19 -1.56
C VAL A 74 -5.38 5.26 -0.49
N GLY A 75 -6.07 5.22 0.65
CA GLY A 75 -5.69 4.37 1.78
C GLY A 75 -6.61 3.16 1.90
N TYR A 76 -6.06 1.95 1.86
CA TYR A 76 -6.82 0.73 2.07
C TYR A 76 -6.50 0.10 3.42
N GLN A 77 -7.53 -0.27 4.15
CA GLN A 77 -7.45 -0.94 5.44
C GLN A 77 -7.93 -2.39 5.33
N ALA A 78 -7.59 -3.23 6.28
CA ALA A 78 -8.24 -4.53 6.42
C ALA A 78 -9.62 -4.34 7.09
N ALA A 79 -10.65 -5.02 6.60
CA ALA A 79 -12.04 -4.83 7.06
C ALA A 79 -12.22 -5.04 8.57
N GLY A 80 -11.47 -5.98 9.16
CA GLY A 80 -11.47 -6.21 10.61
C GLY A 80 -10.66 -5.19 11.42
N ALA A 81 -9.98 -4.21 10.75
CA ALA A 81 -9.15 -3.18 11.37
C ALA A 81 -9.25 -1.88 10.57
N ALA A 82 -10.47 -1.35 10.37
CA ALA A 82 -10.76 -0.23 9.48
C ALA A 82 -11.34 1.00 10.20
N PRO A 83 -10.61 1.63 11.14
CA PRO A 83 -11.10 2.78 11.89
C PRO A 83 -11.45 3.97 10.99
N PHE A 84 -10.75 4.24 9.90
CA PHE A 84 -11.09 5.33 8.97
C PHE A 84 -12.45 5.10 8.28
N MET A 85 -12.80 3.84 7.98
CA MET A 85 -14.11 3.50 7.44
C MET A 85 -15.24 3.60 8.46
N ARG A 86 -14.91 3.36 9.73
CA ARG A 86 -15.89 3.45 10.85
C ARG A 86 -16.07 4.88 11.36
N GLY A 87 -15.13 5.79 11.03
CA GLY A 87 -15.07 7.13 11.62
C GLY A 87 -14.77 7.11 13.12
N ALA A 88 -14.31 5.98 13.65
CA ALA A 88 -14.05 5.74 15.07
C ALA A 88 -12.96 4.69 15.27
N MET A 89 -12.32 4.70 16.42
CA MET A 89 -11.32 3.70 16.79
C MET A 89 -11.95 2.30 16.91
N VAL A 90 -11.16 1.26 16.65
CA VAL A 90 -11.54 -0.16 16.74
C VAL A 90 -10.72 -0.80 17.86
N ASP A 91 -11.38 -1.16 18.97
CA ASP A 91 -10.67 -1.67 20.16
C ASP A 91 -10.10 -3.07 19.98
N ASN A 92 -10.76 -3.92 19.20
CA ASN A 92 -10.35 -5.30 18.95
C ASN A 92 -10.18 -5.56 17.46
N PRO A 93 -9.12 -5.03 16.85
CA PRO A 93 -8.86 -5.25 15.43
C PRO A 93 -8.46 -6.70 15.19
N ASP A 94 -9.04 -7.33 14.16
CA ASP A 94 -8.72 -8.70 13.75
C ASP A 94 -8.59 -8.81 12.24
N THR A 95 -7.46 -9.33 11.76
CA THR A 95 -7.16 -9.54 10.34
C THR A 95 -5.89 -10.38 10.19
N VAL A 96 -5.76 -11.08 9.08
CA VAL A 96 -4.51 -11.76 8.68
C VAL A 96 -3.40 -10.76 8.32
N ALA A 97 -3.76 -9.53 7.95
CA ALA A 97 -2.82 -8.47 7.61
C ALA A 97 -2.21 -7.83 8.86
N THR A 98 -1.33 -8.56 9.55
CA THR A 98 -0.83 -8.23 10.90
C THR A 98 -0.21 -6.85 11.00
N ALA A 99 0.52 -6.39 9.98
CA ALA A 99 1.19 -5.09 9.99
C ALA A 99 0.22 -3.89 9.91
N ILE A 100 -1.04 -4.10 9.50
CA ILE A 100 -2.11 -3.11 9.50
C ILE A 100 -3.27 -3.47 10.45
N ARG A 101 -3.08 -4.45 11.34
CA ARG A 101 -4.03 -4.80 12.39
C ARG A 101 -3.98 -3.77 13.51
N ILE A 102 -4.37 -2.54 13.18
CA ILE A 102 -4.26 -1.36 14.03
C ILE A 102 -5.62 -0.67 14.09
N GLY A 103 -6.23 -0.70 15.27
CA GLY A 103 -7.52 -0.07 15.49
C GLY A 103 -7.42 1.38 16.00
N HIS A 104 -6.26 1.82 16.48
CA HIS A 104 -5.99 3.15 17.01
C HIS A 104 -4.82 3.80 16.26
N PRO A 105 -5.01 4.31 15.04
CA PRO A 105 -3.95 4.93 14.24
C PRO A 105 -3.33 6.14 14.93
N GLN A 106 -2.00 6.19 15.00
CA GLN A 106 -1.28 7.32 15.58
C GLN A 106 -1.40 8.61 14.74
N SER A 107 -1.41 8.47 13.41
CA SER A 107 -1.47 9.61 12.48
C SER A 107 -2.90 9.88 11.98
N TRP A 108 -3.89 9.79 12.88
CA TRP A 108 -5.32 9.93 12.57
C TRP A 108 -5.65 11.26 11.88
N GLU A 109 -5.36 12.38 12.53
CA GLU A 109 -5.66 13.72 12.01
C GLU A 109 -4.90 14.03 10.73
N GLN A 110 -3.64 13.62 10.67
CA GLN A 110 -2.80 13.83 9.49
C GLN A 110 -3.36 13.06 8.28
N ALA A 111 -3.81 11.83 8.47
CA ALA A 111 -4.38 11.03 7.40
C ALA A 111 -5.70 11.61 6.86
N TRP A 112 -6.56 12.14 7.73
CA TRP A 112 -7.75 12.88 7.29
C TRP A 112 -7.39 14.15 6.53
N THR A 113 -6.32 14.83 6.92
CA THR A 113 -5.80 15.97 6.17
C THR A 113 -5.33 15.56 4.78
N VAL A 114 -4.56 14.46 4.67
CA VAL A 114 -4.14 13.90 3.37
C VAL A 114 -5.35 13.58 2.49
N ASN A 115 -6.34 12.89 3.04
CA ASN A 115 -7.57 12.54 2.36
C ASN A 115 -8.25 13.79 1.75
N LYS A 116 -8.44 14.81 2.56
CA LYS A 116 -9.09 16.07 2.17
C LYS A 116 -8.27 16.84 1.12
N GLU A 117 -6.96 16.96 1.31
CA GLU A 117 -6.10 17.76 0.42
C GLU A 117 -5.84 17.06 -0.92
N SER A 118 -5.77 15.74 -0.94
CA SER A 118 -5.54 14.97 -2.17
C SER A 118 -6.80 14.69 -2.97
N GLY A 119 -7.99 14.91 -2.38
CA GLY A 119 -9.25 14.46 -2.94
C GLY A 119 -9.40 12.93 -2.95
N GLY A 120 -8.61 12.25 -2.13
CA GLY A 120 -8.58 10.80 -2.03
C GLY A 120 -9.66 10.21 -1.13
N TRP A 121 -9.52 8.93 -0.83
CA TRP A 121 -10.45 8.22 0.04
C TRP A 121 -9.76 7.12 0.83
N PHE A 122 -10.44 6.70 1.89
CA PHE A 122 -10.16 5.44 2.56
C PHE A 122 -11.17 4.40 2.13
N ASP A 123 -10.74 3.13 2.07
CA ASP A 123 -11.62 2.00 1.82
C ASP A 123 -11.07 0.76 2.57
N GLU A 124 -11.82 -0.33 2.58
CA GLU A 124 -11.42 -1.54 3.28
C GLU A 124 -11.44 -2.76 2.34
N CYS A 125 -10.58 -3.73 2.62
CA CYS A 125 -10.51 -5.01 1.93
C CYS A 125 -10.73 -6.14 2.93
N THR A 126 -11.47 -7.18 2.53
CA THR A 126 -11.59 -8.39 3.35
C THR A 126 -10.28 -9.17 3.35
N ASP A 127 -10.10 -10.06 4.32
CA ASP A 127 -8.93 -10.93 4.37
C ASP A 127 -8.82 -11.82 3.12
N GLU A 128 -9.95 -12.27 2.55
CA GLU A 128 -9.99 -13.04 1.32
C GLU A 128 -9.49 -12.23 0.12
N GLU A 129 -9.93 -10.96 -0.01
CA GLU A 129 -9.44 -10.06 -1.08
C GLU A 129 -7.94 -9.80 -0.95
N ILE A 130 -7.45 -9.62 0.27
CA ILE A 130 -6.03 -9.39 0.57
C ILE A 130 -5.18 -10.62 0.18
N LEU A 131 -5.60 -11.81 0.61
CA LEU A 131 -4.90 -13.05 0.31
C LEU A 131 -4.93 -13.40 -1.18
N ALA A 132 -6.07 -13.14 -1.84
CA ALA A 132 -6.19 -13.31 -3.29
C ALA A 132 -5.22 -12.39 -4.06
N ALA A 133 -5.09 -11.13 -3.64
CA ALA A 133 -4.15 -10.18 -4.23
C ALA A 133 -2.69 -10.59 -3.97
N GLN A 134 -2.36 -11.09 -2.78
CA GLN A 134 -1.04 -11.62 -2.47
C GLN A 134 -0.67 -12.81 -3.37
N LYS A 135 -1.60 -13.76 -3.54
CA LYS A 135 -1.41 -14.92 -4.44
C LYS A 135 -1.27 -14.48 -5.89
N LEU A 136 -2.05 -13.49 -6.34
CA LEU A 136 -1.95 -12.93 -7.68
C LEU A 136 -0.57 -12.31 -7.94
N LEU A 137 -0.08 -11.45 -7.04
CA LEU A 137 1.24 -10.82 -7.14
C LEU A 137 2.35 -11.87 -7.22
N THR A 138 2.30 -12.87 -6.35
CA THR A 138 3.32 -13.92 -6.30
C THR A 138 3.31 -14.78 -7.57
N SER A 139 2.12 -15.19 -8.04
CA SER A 139 1.98 -16.11 -9.17
C SER A 139 2.18 -15.45 -10.53
N ARG A 140 1.86 -14.16 -10.66
CA ARG A 140 1.92 -13.44 -11.95
C ARG A 140 3.17 -12.60 -12.11
N GLU A 141 3.61 -11.96 -11.02
CA GLU A 141 4.71 -10.99 -11.04
C GLU A 141 5.97 -11.49 -10.31
N GLY A 142 5.89 -12.64 -9.64
CA GLY A 142 6.99 -13.16 -8.82
C GLY A 142 7.29 -12.30 -7.58
N ILE A 143 6.35 -11.45 -7.17
CA ILE A 143 6.52 -10.54 -6.03
C ILE A 143 5.92 -11.17 -4.78
N PHE A 144 6.78 -11.55 -3.83
CA PHE A 144 6.37 -12.10 -2.54
C PHE A 144 6.34 -10.99 -1.48
N CYS A 145 5.15 -10.43 -1.23
CA CYS A 145 4.92 -9.43 -0.20
C CYS A 145 4.10 -9.98 0.97
N GLU A 146 4.13 -9.29 2.12
CA GLU A 146 3.26 -9.61 3.26
C GLU A 146 1.78 -9.29 2.94
N PRO A 147 0.78 -9.91 3.62
CA PRO A 147 -0.64 -9.63 3.38
C PRO A 147 -1.00 -8.15 3.49
N ALA A 148 -0.46 -7.45 4.50
CA ALA A 148 -0.69 -6.01 4.67
C ALA A 148 -0.32 -5.21 3.42
N SER A 149 0.78 -5.55 2.74
CA SER A 149 1.20 -4.89 1.50
C SER A 149 0.26 -5.15 0.34
N ALA A 150 -0.25 -6.37 0.22
CA ALA A 150 -1.18 -6.77 -0.84
C ALA A 150 -2.53 -6.01 -0.77
N THR A 151 -2.87 -5.44 0.38
CA THR A 151 -4.11 -4.67 0.58
C THR A 151 -4.21 -3.48 -0.37
N SER A 152 -3.08 -2.81 -0.67
CA SER A 152 -3.06 -1.70 -1.65
C SER A 152 -3.46 -2.17 -3.05
N VAL A 153 -3.02 -3.35 -3.45
CA VAL A 153 -3.34 -3.95 -4.76
C VAL A 153 -4.77 -4.48 -4.80
N ALA A 154 -5.22 -5.15 -3.72
CA ALA A 154 -6.59 -5.64 -3.61
C ALA A 154 -7.61 -4.52 -3.82
N GLY A 155 -7.45 -3.42 -3.08
CA GLY A 155 -8.34 -2.26 -3.19
C GLY A 155 -8.20 -1.54 -4.53
N ALA A 156 -7.00 -1.36 -5.05
CA ALA A 156 -6.77 -0.71 -6.35
C ALA A 156 -7.44 -1.49 -7.49
N LEU A 157 -7.29 -2.82 -7.53
CA LEU A 157 -7.93 -3.66 -8.54
C LEU A 157 -9.45 -3.57 -8.49
N ARG A 158 -10.03 -3.55 -7.29
CA ARG A 158 -11.48 -3.35 -7.12
C ARG A 158 -11.93 -1.98 -7.61
N ASP A 159 -11.21 -0.93 -7.25
CA ASP A 159 -11.57 0.44 -7.62
C ASP A 159 -11.38 0.72 -9.12
N ILE A 160 -10.38 0.09 -9.77
CA ILE A 160 -10.21 0.10 -11.24
C ILE A 160 -11.38 -0.64 -11.90
N LYS A 161 -11.71 -1.84 -11.42
CA LYS A 161 -12.81 -2.65 -11.99
C LYS A 161 -14.17 -1.96 -11.87
N SER A 162 -14.39 -1.21 -10.81
CA SER A 162 -15.64 -0.44 -10.61
C SER A 162 -15.67 0.89 -11.36
N GLY A 163 -14.57 1.32 -11.97
CA GLY A 163 -14.42 2.62 -12.62
C GLY A 163 -14.21 3.80 -11.66
N LYS A 164 -14.05 3.56 -10.35
CA LYS A 164 -13.73 4.58 -9.35
C LYS A 164 -12.33 5.17 -9.59
N ILE A 165 -11.39 4.34 -10.02
CA ILE A 165 -10.12 4.75 -10.63
C ILE A 165 -10.33 4.64 -12.16
N PRO A 166 -10.29 5.75 -12.91
CA PRO A 166 -10.57 5.76 -14.34
C PRO A 166 -9.54 4.96 -15.15
N GLU A 167 -9.99 4.37 -16.25
CA GLU A 167 -9.12 3.72 -17.22
C GLU A 167 -8.07 4.70 -17.78
N GLY A 168 -6.86 4.22 -18.00
CA GLY A 168 -5.74 5.03 -18.48
C GLY A 168 -5.01 5.81 -17.39
N SER A 169 -5.46 5.71 -16.12
CA SER A 169 -4.76 6.32 -14.99
C SER A 169 -3.43 5.62 -14.71
N THR A 170 -2.39 6.39 -14.37
CA THR A 170 -1.17 5.85 -13.78
C THR A 170 -1.40 5.62 -12.29
N VAL A 171 -1.40 4.36 -11.88
CA VAL A 171 -1.63 3.95 -10.49
C VAL A 171 -0.36 3.35 -9.90
N VAL A 172 0.06 3.84 -8.74
CA VAL A 172 1.15 3.26 -7.97
C VAL A 172 0.58 2.60 -6.73
N CYS A 173 0.94 1.34 -6.50
CA CYS A 173 0.63 0.60 -5.28
C CYS A 173 1.92 0.36 -4.49
N THR A 174 2.03 0.91 -3.29
CA THR A 174 3.21 0.64 -2.45
C THR A 174 3.08 -0.71 -1.76
N LEU A 175 4.05 -1.59 -2.02
CA LEU A 175 4.23 -2.85 -1.30
C LEU A 175 5.23 -2.63 -0.18
N THR A 176 4.73 -2.52 1.04
CA THR A 176 5.48 -2.02 2.20
C THR A 176 6.40 -3.03 2.85
N GLY A 177 6.08 -4.31 2.80
CA GLY A 177 6.85 -5.35 3.46
C GLY A 177 6.96 -6.65 2.67
N HIS A 178 8.09 -7.32 2.86
CA HIS A 178 8.38 -8.61 2.24
C HIS A 178 7.58 -9.73 2.89
N GLY A 179 7.19 -10.76 2.13
CA GLY A 179 6.42 -11.91 2.60
C GLY A 179 7.06 -12.71 3.73
N LEU A 180 8.38 -12.69 3.85
CA LEU A 180 9.10 -13.32 4.98
C LEU A 180 8.83 -12.67 6.34
N LYS A 181 8.13 -11.54 6.40
CA LYS A 181 7.64 -11.00 7.68
C LYS A 181 6.46 -11.78 8.24
N ASP A 182 5.73 -12.48 7.38
CA ASP A 182 4.61 -13.36 7.76
C ASP A 182 4.63 -14.65 6.93
N PRO A 183 5.64 -15.50 7.11
CA PRO A 183 5.76 -16.75 6.34
C PRO A 183 4.64 -17.73 6.64
N ASP A 184 4.10 -17.73 7.86
CA ASP A 184 3.06 -18.66 8.28
C ASP A 184 1.76 -18.46 7.48
N THR A 185 1.41 -17.21 7.17
CA THR A 185 0.26 -16.92 6.32
C THR A 185 0.47 -17.43 4.90
N ALA A 186 1.67 -17.30 4.34
CA ALA A 186 1.99 -17.85 3.03
C ALA A 186 1.91 -19.37 3.02
N ILE A 187 2.47 -20.04 4.04
CA ILE A 187 2.42 -21.50 4.18
C ILE A 187 0.97 -22.00 4.27
N ARG A 188 0.12 -21.31 5.05
CA ARG A 188 -1.30 -21.68 5.16
C ARG A 188 -2.09 -21.55 3.87
N GLN A 189 -1.62 -20.74 2.92
CA GLN A 189 -2.23 -20.56 1.60
C GLN A 189 -1.75 -21.59 0.56
N CYS A 190 -0.70 -22.36 0.88
CA CYS A 190 -0.26 -23.43 0.00
C CYS A 190 -1.24 -24.60 0.12
N ASP A 191 -1.96 -24.89 -0.96
CA ASP A 191 -2.90 -26.00 -1.05
C ASP A 191 -2.18 -27.35 -1.14
N GLU A 192 -0.86 -27.34 -1.39
CA GLU A 192 -0.03 -28.55 -1.53
C GLU A 192 0.62 -28.90 -0.21
N SER A 193 0.50 -30.18 0.17
CA SER A 193 1.21 -30.72 1.33
C SER A 193 2.72 -30.63 1.08
N MET A 194 3.47 -30.11 2.04
CA MET A 194 4.94 -30.20 2.01
C MET A 194 5.36 -31.68 1.94
N LEU A 195 6.04 -32.04 0.85
CA LEU A 195 6.61 -33.36 0.69
C LEU A 195 7.96 -33.43 1.40
N THR A 196 8.08 -34.31 2.33
CA THR A 196 9.39 -34.68 2.93
C THR A 196 9.91 -35.90 2.19
N VAL A 197 11.08 -35.75 1.56
CA VAL A 197 11.75 -36.83 0.83
C VAL A 197 13.15 -37.03 1.38
N GLU A 198 13.72 -38.23 1.16
CA GLU A 198 15.12 -38.49 1.47
C GLU A 198 16.04 -37.52 0.67
N ALA A 199 17.19 -37.19 1.28
CA ALA A 199 18.18 -36.30 0.67
C ALA A 199 18.98 -36.98 -0.45
N GLU A 200 18.28 -37.69 -1.32
CA GLU A 200 18.82 -38.43 -2.45
C GLU A 200 18.30 -37.84 -3.76
N LEU A 201 19.18 -37.71 -4.77
CA LEU A 201 18.86 -37.02 -6.02
C LEU A 201 17.63 -37.62 -6.73
N ASP A 202 17.52 -38.94 -6.76
CA ASP A 202 16.41 -39.61 -7.44
C ASP A 202 15.09 -39.46 -6.71
N ALA A 203 15.10 -39.44 -5.37
CA ALA A 203 13.91 -39.17 -4.55
C ALA A 203 13.41 -37.74 -4.77
N VAL A 204 14.31 -36.75 -4.79
CA VAL A 204 13.99 -35.33 -5.06
C VAL A 204 13.44 -35.15 -6.48
N LYS A 205 14.07 -35.75 -7.49
CA LYS A 205 13.58 -35.71 -8.89
C LYS A 205 12.20 -36.33 -9.02
N ALA A 206 11.96 -37.50 -8.42
CA ALA A 206 10.65 -38.15 -8.47
C ALA A 206 9.55 -37.29 -7.84
N ALA A 207 9.85 -36.68 -6.70
CA ALA A 207 8.90 -35.77 -6.03
C ALA A 207 8.59 -34.51 -6.87
N ILE A 208 9.58 -33.92 -7.52
CA ILE A 208 9.38 -32.74 -8.39
C ILE A 208 8.57 -33.12 -9.64
N LEU A 209 8.97 -34.18 -10.33
CA LEU A 209 8.32 -34.58 -11.57
C LEU A 209 6.91 -35.14 -11.39
N GLY A 210 6.65 -35.80 -10.25
CA GLY A 210 5.33 -36.33 -9.91
C GLY A 210 4.30 -35.25 -9.53
N ASN A 211 4.71 -34.00 -9.31
CA ASN A 211 3.83 -32.86 -8.98
C ASN A 211 3.76 -31.83 -10.12
N MET A 212 4.24 -32.16 -11.32
CA MET A 212 4.21 -31.26 -12.49
C MET A 212 3.00 -31.49 -13.41
N ASP A 213 2.11 -32.43 -13.07
CA ASP A 213 0.82 -32.68 -13.74
C ASP A 213 -0.28 -31.91 -12.97
#